data_5ab18ae33009261bf076a30d9d7edd0d
#
_entry.id   5ab18ae33009261bf076a30d9d7edd0d
#
_cell.length_a   1.000
_cell.length_b   1.000
_cell.length_c   1.000
_cell.angle_alpha   90.00
_cell.angle_beta   90.00
_cell.angle_gamma   90.00
#
_symmetry.space_group_name_H-M   'P 1'
#
loop_
_entity.id
_entity.type
_entity.pdbx_description
1 polymer ?
#
loop_
_entity_poly.entity_id
_entity_poly.type
_entity_poly.pdbx_seq_one_letter_code
_entity_poly.pdbx_strand_id
1 'polypeptide(L)'
;MQLLRSDTREIAMKRLEHFGIVDSAQQEVSMLPQGVRKILDIAMATVGEPQLVMLDEPTSGVSAEEKFEVMDIVMDAFAQQEVTVMFIEHDMELVERYANRVLAFYNGMVIADADSRQALADPQVREYVVGKEIHRTHAPQGEN
;
A
#
# COMPACT_ATOMS: atom_id res chain seq x y z
N MET A 1 -6.97 -37.05 1.43
CA MET A 1 -6.87 -35.97 0.43
C MET A 1 -8.01 -34.95 0.52
N GLN A 2 -9.23 -35.30 0.94
CA GLN A 2 -10.35 -34.38 1.13
C GLN A 2 -10.20 -33.46 2.39
N LEU A 3 -9.64 -33.95 3.48
CA LEU A 3 -9.42 -33.20 4.73
C LEU A 3 -8.46 -32.01 4.51
N LEU A 4 -7.37 -32.19 3.77
CA LEU A 4 -6.42 -31.11 3.45
C LEU A 4 -7.05 -29.98 2.61
N ARG A 5 -8.07 -30.27 1.79
CA ARG A 5 -8.77 -29.27 1.00
C ARG A 5 -9.75 -28.42 1.84
N SER A 6 -10.39 -29.02 2.87
CA SER A 6 -11.27 -28.27 3.78
C SER A 6 -10.48 -27.28 4.63
N ASP A 7 -9.35 -27.72 5.17
CA ASP A 7 -8.48 -26.89 6.02
C ASP A 7 -7.87 -25.72 5.23
N THR A 8 -7.40 -25.96 4.01
CA THR A 8 -6.85 -24.91 3.13
C THR A 8 -7.92 -23.88 2.78
N ARG A 9 -9.16 -24.34 2.49
CA ARG A 9 -10.26 -23.43 2.18
C ARG A 9 -10.63 -22.58 3.41
N GLU A 10 -10.70 -23.18 4.58
CA GLU A 10 -10.97 -22.45 5.80
C GLU A 10 -9.94 -21.38 6.11
N ILE A 11 -8.65 -21.70 5.96
CA ILE A 11 -7.54 -20.75 6.09
C ILE A 11 -7.71 -19.59 5.10
N ALA A 12 -7.99 -19.90 3.83
CA ALA A 12 -8.20 -18.87 2.81
C ALA A 12 -9.39 -17.97 3.15
N MET A 13 -10.52 -18.53 3.57
CA MET A 13 -11.71 -17.76 3.94
C MET A 13 -11.43 -16.83 5.12
N LYS A 14 -10.77 -17.32 6.17
CA LYS A 14 -10.36 -16.50 7.32
C LYS A 14 -9.43 -15.35 6.91
N ARG A 15 -8.53 -15.60 5.95
CA ARG A 15 -7.63 -14.55 5.43
C ARG A 15 -8.42 -13.49 4.65
N LEU A 16 -9.35 -13.89 3.79
CA LEU A 16 -10.21 -12.95 3.06
C LEU A 16 -11.11 -12.14 4.01
N GLU A 17 -11.63 -12.75 5.06
CA GLU A 17 -12.42 -12.09 6.10
C GLU A 17 -11.57 -11.05 6.85
N HIS A 18 -10.34 -11.41 7.22
CA HIS A 18 -9.40 -10.52 7.92
C HIS A 18 -9.07 -9.27 7.10
N PHE A 19 -9.01 -9.39 5.77
CA PHE A 19 -8.79 -8.28 4.86
C PHE A 19 -10.10 -7.66 4.31
N GLY A 20 -11.26 -8.03 4.85
CA GLY A 20 -12.55 -7.43 4.50
C GLY A 20 -13.04 -7.71 3.06
N ILE A 21 -12.50 -8.73 2.38
CA ILE A 21 -12.84 -9.07 0.99
C ILE A 21 -13.49 -10.44 0.84
N VAL A 22 -14.05 -11.01 1.90
CA VAL A 22 -14.68 -12.34 1.92
C VAL A 22 -15.86 -12.46 0.95
N ASP A 23 -16.61 -11.39 0.72
CA ASP A 23 -17.73 -11.36 -0.22
C ASP A 23 -17.31 -11.60 -1.68
N SER A 24 -16.03 -11.35 -1.98
CA SER A 24 -15.43 -11.61 -3.28
C SER A 24 -14.90 -13.04 -3.45
N ALA A 25 -14.99 -13.91 -2.44
CA ALA A 25 -14.38 -15.24 -2.42
C ALA A 25 -14.83 -16.20 -3.54
N GLN A 26 -15.99 -15.96 -4.15
CA GLN A 26 -16.54 -16.78 -5.24
C GLN A 26 -16.40 -16.11 -6.60
N GLN A 27 -15.83 -14.92 -6.68
CA GLN A 27 -15.66 -14.18 -7.93
C GLN A 27 -14.35 -14.58 -8.61
N GLU A 28 -14.33 -14.52 -9.93
CA GLU A 28 -13.09 -14.64 -10.69
C GLU A 28 -12.22 -13.40 -10.46
N VAL A 29 -10.91 -13.59 -10.26
CA VAL A 29 -9.96 -12.49 -10.01
C VAL A 29 -10.00 -11.43 -11.11
N SER A 30 -10.22 -11.85 -12.36
CA SER A 30 -10.36 -10.97 -13.53
C SER A 30 -11.53 -10.00 -13.44
N MET A 31 -12.55 -10.33 -12.66
CA MET A 31 -13.78 -9.54 -12.49
C MET A 31 -13.72 -8.62 -11.26
N LEU A 32 -12.71 -8.78 -10.41
CA LEU A 32 -12.58 -7.96 -9.20
C LEU A 32 -12.23 -6.51 -9.55
N PRO A 33 -12.77 -5.53 -8.81
CA PRO A 33 -12.29 -4.15 -8.84
C PRO A 33 -10.79 -4.05 -8.55
N GLN A 34 -10.12 -3.02 -9.07
CA GLN A 34 -8.66 -2.86 -8.93
C GLN A 34 -8.22 -2.80 -7.47
N GLY A 35 -8.95 -2.07 -6.62
CA GLY A 35 -8.66 -1.98 -5.19
C GLY A 35 -8.75 -3.35 -4.50
N VAL A 36 -9.81 -4.12 -4.78
CA VAL A 36 -9.97 -5.47 -4.21
C VAL A 36 -8.86 -6.42 -4.66
N ARG A 37 -8.39 -6.32 -5.91
CA ARG A 37 -7.24 -7.11 -6.39
C ARG A 37 -5.97 -6.77 -5.63
N LYS A 38 -5.72 -5.48 -5.36
CA LYS A 38 -4.57 -5.05 -4.56
C LYS A 38 -4.62 -5.60 -3.13
N ILE A 39 -5.79 -5.53 -2.49
CA ILE A 39 -5.98 -6.11 -1.16
C ILE A 39 -5.76 -7.62 -1.18
N LEU A 40 -6.26 -8.33 -2.20
CA LEU A 40 -6.07 -9.76 -2.36
C LEU A 40 -4.59 -10.12 -2.52
N ASP A 41 -3.83 -9.40 -3.34
CA ASP A 41 -2.39 -9.63 -3.52
C ASP A 41 -1.63 -9.48 -2.20
N ILE A 42 -1.96 -8.45 -1.41
CA ILE A 42 -1.36 -8.23 -0.09
C ILE A 42 -1.77 -9.34 0.89
N ALA A 43 -3.05 -9.74 0.89
CA ALA A 43 -3.55 -10.83 1.73
C ALA A 43 -2.83 -12.15 1.41
N MET A 44 -2.56 -12.45 0.13
CA MET A 44 -1.81 -13.64 -0.28
C MET A 44 -0.34 -13.58 0.17
N ALA A 45 0.31 -12.43 0.04
CA ALA A 45 1.70 -12.24 0.46
C ALA A 45 1.91 -12.45 1.97
N THR A 46 0.86 -12.31 2.77
CA THR A 46 0.91 -12.37 4.24
C THR A 46 0.42 -13.72 4.83
N VAL A 47 0.11 -14.71 4.00
CA VAL A 47 -0.34 -16.04 4.47
C VAL A 47 0.69 -16.72 5.39
N GLY A 48 1.99 -16.46 5.17
CA GLY A 48 3.08 -17.00 5.97
C GLY A 48 3.38 -16.26 7.29
N GLU A 49 2.51 -15.33 7.71
CA GLU A 49 2.67 -14.51 8.92
C GLU A 49 4.06 -13.85 9.01
N PRO A 50 4.47 -13.06 8.01
CA PRO A 50 5.77 -12.43 7.99
C PRO A 50 5.93 -11.39 9.10
N GLN A 51 7.14 -11.19 9.61
CA GLN A 51 7.46 -10.11 10.56
C GLN A 51 7.69 -8.77 9.86
N LEU A 52 7.97 -8.78 8.56
CA LEU A 52 8.16 -7.59 7.72
C LEU A 52 7.40 -7.78 6.41
N VAL A 53 6.58 -6.82 6.07
CA VAL A 53 5.90 -6.72 4.77
C VAL A 53 6.42 -5.49 4.04
N MET A 54 6.84 -5.68 2.79
CA MET A 54 7.29 -4.60 1.92
C MET A 54 6.30 -4.43 0.77
N LEU A 55 5.73 -3.24 0.65
CA LEU A 55 4.75 -2.89 -0.37
C LEU A 55 5.34 -1.82 -1.29
N ASP A 56 5.37 -2.11 -2.58
CA ASP A 56 5.82 -1.17 -3.60
C ASP A 56 4.59 -0.60 -4.31
N GLU A 57 4.35 0.70 -4.11
CA GLU A 57 3.20 1.44 -4.63
C GLU A 57 1.86 0.68 -4.44
N PRO A 58 1.44 0.40 -3.18
CA PRO A 58 0.27 -0.45 -2.92
C PRO A 58 -1.03 0.07 -3.53
N THR A 59 -1.11 1.37 -3.80
CA THR A 59 -2.31 2.01 -4.39
C THR A 59 -2.17 2.32 -5.89
N SER A 60 -1.09 1.88 -6.54
CA SER A 60 -0.88 2.09 -7.97
C SER A 60 -2.02 1.50 -8.81
N GLY A 61 -2.61 2.31 -9.70
CA GLY A 61 -3.72 1.92 -10.56
C GLY A 61 -5.10 1.94 -9.89
N VAL A 62 -5.18 2.33 -8.63
CA VAL A 62 -6.45 2.57 -7.92
C VAL A 62 -6.86 4.03 -8.11
N SER A 63 -8.17 4.32 -8.14
CA SER A 63 -8.65 5.70 -8.27
C SER A 63 -8.30 6.55 -7.06
N ALA A 64 -8.28 7.88 -7.23
CA ALA A 64 -7.95 8.81 -6.16
C ALA A 64 -8.93 8.72 -4.97
N GLU A 65 -10.18 8.38 -5.24
CA GLU A 65 -11.22 8.21 -4.23
C GLU A 65 -11.04 6.90 -3.44
N GLU A 66 -10.60 5.81 -4.12
CA GLU A 66 -10.49 4.48 -3.52
C GLU A 66 -9.15 4.24 -2.83
N LYS A 67 -8.09 5.02 -3.12
CA LYS A 67 -6.74 4.78 -2.58
C LYS A 67 -6.69 4.75 -1.05
N PHE A 68 -7.45 5.65 -0.40
CA PHE A 68 -7.51 5.70 1.06
C PHE A 68 -8.29 4.54 1.64
N GLU A 69 -9.39 4.12 0.99
CA GLU A 69 -10.17 2.96 1.43
C GLU A 69 -9.32 1.68 1.38
N VAL A 70 -8.57 1.48 0.29
CA VAL A 70 -7.64 0.35 0.16
C VAL A 70 -6.59 0.36 1.26
N MET A 71 -5.96 1.51 1.51
CA MET A 71 -4.95 1.63 2.55
C MET A 71 -5.53 1.49 3.96
N ASP A 72 -6.72 2.02 4.24
CA ASP A 72 -7.39 1.85 5.53
C ASP A 72 -7.62 0.35 5.81
N ILE A 73 -8.17 -0.41 4.85
CA ILE A 73 -8.39 -1.85 4.97
C ILE A 73 -7.07 -2.61 5.24
N VAL A 74 -6.04 -2.29 4.47
CA VAL A 74 -4.72 -2.95 4.59
C VAL A 74 -4.07 -2.65 5.94
N MET A 75 -4.07 -1.39 6.36
CA MET A 75 -3.44 -0.98 7.62
C MET A 75 -4.22 -1.49 8.84
N ASP A 76 -5.55 -1.53 8.78
CA ASP A 76 -6.39 -2.11 9.83
C ASP A 76 -6.14 -3.62 9.98
N ALA A 77 -5.97 -4.34 8.87
CA ALA A 77 -5.60 -5.75 8.91
C ALA A 77 -4.22 -5.97 9.55
N PHE A 78 -3.26 -5.10 9.30
CA PHE A 78 -1.93 -5.19 9.89
C PHE A 78 -1.88 -4.72 11.36
N ALA A 79 -2.73 -3.78 11.75
CA ALA A 79 -2.78 -3.28 13.14
C ALA A 79 -3.12 -4.39 14.16
N GLN A 80 -3.73 -5.48 13.70
CA GLN A 80 -4.06 -6.65 14.52
C GLN A 80 -2.93 -7.70 14.58
N GLN A 81 -1.79 -7.43 13.95
CA GLN A 81 -0.65 -8.35 13.84
C GLN A 81 0.63 -7.68 14.33
N GLU A 82 1.56 -8.48 14.86
CA GLU A 82 2.92 -8.02 15.18
C GLU A 82 3.79 -8.02 13.91
N VAL A 83 3.51 -7.09 12.99
CA VAL A 83 4.20 -6.97 11.71
C VAL A 83 4.70 -5.54 11.50
N THR A 84 5.93 -5.43 10.99
CA THR A 84 6.45 -4.17 10.49
C THR A 84 6.04 -4.02 9.02
N VAL A 85 5.39 -2.91 8.69
CA VAL A 85 5.03 -2.59 7.30
C VAL A 85 5.93 -1.50 6.78
N MET A 86 6.63 -1.76 5.68
CA MET A 86 7.35 -0.77 4.90
C MET A 86 6.66 -0.61 3.54
N PHE A 87 6.30 0.60 3.17
CA PHE A 87 5.75 0.88 1.85
C PHE A 87 6.52 1.98 1.14
N ILE A 88 6.65 1.84 -0.16
CA ILE A 88 7.25 2.84 -1.04
C ILE A 88 6.09 3.57 -1.70
N GLU A 89 6.01 4.87 -1.51
CA GLU A 89 4.96 5.72 -2.06
C GLU A 89 5.53 7.07 -2.45
N HIS A 90 4.92 7.67 -3.44
CA HIS A 90 5.17 9.02 -3.90
C HIS A 90 3.99 9.96 -3.61
N ASP A 91 2.85 9.43 -3.21
CA ASP A 91 1.71 10.21 -2.75
C ASP A 91 1.92 10.65 -1.29
N MET A 92 2.22 11.94 -1.12
CA MET A 92 2.54 12.49 0.21
C MET A 92 1.37 12.47 1.18
N GLU A 93 0.12 12.47 0.69
CA GLU A 93 -1.07 12.37 1.55
C GLU A 93 -1.15 10.98 2.19
N LEU A 94 -0.81 9.92 1.43
CA LEU A 94 -0.72 8.56 1.96
C LEU A 94 0.43 8.44 2.96
N VAL A 95 1.59 9.00 2.64
CA VAL A 95 2.75 8.98 3.54
C VAL A 95 2.43 9.71 4.86
N GLU A 96 1.82 10.89 4.81
CA GLU A 96 1.46 11.65 5.99
C GLU A 96 0.44 10.90 6.88
N ARG A 97 -0.54 10.23 6.26
CA ARG A 97 -1.62 9.56 6.96
C ARG A 97 -1.20 8.24 7.60
N TYR A 98 -0.37 7.44 6.91
CA TYR A 98 -0.12 6.05 7.32
C TYR A 98 1.29 5.77 7.81
N ALA A 99 2.29 6.60 7.49
CA ALA A 99 3.67 6.37 7.93
C ALA A 99 3.95 6.95 9.31
N ASN A 100 4.52 6.14 10.20
CA ASN A 100 5.05 6.62 11.48
C ASN A 100 6.46 7.20 11.32
N ARG A 101 7.26 6.63 10.40
CA ARG A 101 8.65 7.01 10.11
C ARG A 101 8.85 7.03 8.60
N VAL A 102 9.56 8.01 8.11
CA VAL A 102 9.85 8.20 6.69
C VAL A 102 11.35 8.20 6.47
N LEU A 103 11.79 7.39 5.51
CA LEU A 103 13.13 7.41 4.94
C LEU A 103 13.04 8.06 3.55
N ALA A 104 13.55 9.28 3.40
CA ALA A 104 13.58 9.93 2.09
C ALA A 104 14.92 9.68 1.40
N PHE A 105 14.85 9.22 0.15
CA PHE A 105 16.02 8.91 -0.66
C PHE A 105 16.15 9.89 -1.83
N TYR A 106 17.36 10.37 -2.05
CA TYR A 106 17.70 11.16 -3.22
C TYR A 106 19.13 10.88 -3.68
N ASN A 107 19.31 10.62 -4.97
CA ASN A 107 20.62 10.31 -5.59
C ASN A 107 21.42 9.22 -4.85
N GLY A 108 20.74 8.17 -4.38
CA GLY A 108 21.36 7.04 -3.69
C GLY A 108 21.72 7.30 -2.23
N MET A 109 21.32 8.44 -1.67
CA MET A 109 21.57 8.78 -0.26
C MET A 109 20.25 8.95 0.49
N VAL A 110 20.24 8.61 1.79
CA VAL A 110 19.17 8.98 2.71
C VAL A 110 19.33 10.47 3.03
N ILE A 111 18.35 11.29 2.68
CA ILE A 111 18.34 12.73 2.96
C ILE A 111 17.47 13.10 4.16
N ALA A 112 16.57 12.21 4.58
CA ALA A 112 15.83 12.35 5.84
C ALA A 112 15.51 10.96 6.41
N ASP A 113 15.51 10.87 7.73
CA ASP A 113 15.07 9.72 8.51
C ASP A 113 14.42 10.28 9.80
N ALA A 114 13.09 10.43 9.77
CA ALA A 114 12.34 11.07 10.82
C ALA A 114 10.88 10.60 10.85
N ASP A 115 10.09 11.07 11.83
CA ASP A 115 8.64 10.93 11.76
C ASP A 115 8.06 11.63 10.51
N SER A 116 6.86 11.23 10.08
CA SER A 116 6.28 11.68 8.82
C SER A 116 6.17 13.20 8.74
N ARG A 117 5.77 13.88 9.81
CA ARG A 117 5.61 15.34 9.82
C ARG A 117 6.93 16.06 9.69
N GLN A 118 7.96 15.61 10.42
CA GLN A 118 9.30 16.19 10.36
C GLN A 118 9.93 15.97 8.98
N ALA A 119 9.85 14.74 8.46
CA ALA A 119 10.39 14.41 7.14
C ALA A 119 9.74 15.22 6.02
N LEU A 120 8.40 15.35 6.02
CA LEU A 120 7.65 16.11 5.01
C LEU A 120 7.84 17.64 5.16
N ALA A 121 8.24 18.12 6.33
CA ALA A 121 8.58 19.52 6.56
C ALA A 121 10.03 19.85 6.18
N ASP A 122 10.90 18.86 6.00
CA ASP A 122 12.31 19.05 5.68
C ASP A 122 12.47 19.76 4.31
N PRO A 123 13.26 20.86 4.23
CA PRO A 123 13.43 21.61 2.99
C PRO A 123 14.01 20.76 1.85
N GLN A 124 14.94 19.84 2.12
CA GLN A 124 15.52 18.97 1.10
C GLN A 124 14.50 17.95 0.58
N VAL A 125 13.70 17.36 1.46
CA VAL A 125 12.61 16.46 1.07
C VAL A 125 11.60 17.20 0.21
N ARG A 126 11.20 18.40 0.59
CA ARG A 126 10.28 19.22 -0.18
C ARG A 126 10.84 19.62 -1.54
N GLU A 127 12.12 19.94 -1.63
CA GLU A 127 12.76 20.34 -2.88
C GLU A 127 12.99 19.14 -3.82
N TYR A 128 13.52 18.03 -3.29
CA TYR A 128 14.02 16.94 -4.12
C TYR A 128 13.05 15.77 -4.30
N VAL A 129 12.13 15.57 -3.39
CA VAL A 129 11.14 14.49 -3.44
C VAL A 129 9.77 15.04 -3.83
N VAL A 130 9.22 15.97 -3.06
CA VAL A 130 7.86 16.53 -3.28
C VAL A 130 7.83 17.47 -4.48
N GLY A 131 8.81 18.36 -4.63
CA GLY A 131 8.83 19.38 -5.69
C GLY A 131 8.94 18.84 -7.11
N LYS A 132 9.44 17.62 -7.31
CA LYS A 132 9.50 16.99 -8.65
C LYS A 132 8.15 16.53 -9.17
N GLU A 133 7.18 16.29 -8.32
CA GLU A 133 5.83 15.91 -8.74
C GLU A 133 5.04 17.10 -9.27
N ILE A 134 5.21 18.28 -8.69
CA ILE A 134 4.53 19.51 -9.16
C ILE A 134 4.92 19.85 -10.60
N HIS A 135 6.16 19.56 -11.01
CA HIS A 135 6.63 19.80 -12.38
C HIS A 135 6.19 18.75 -13.41
N ARG A 136 5.80 17.53 -12.99
CA ARG A 136 5.30 16.49 -13.92
C ARG A 136 3.82 16.67 -14.29
N THR A 137 3.04 17.29 -13.43
CA THR A 137 1.60 17.53 -13.66
C THR A 137 1.31 18.77 -14.52
N HIS A 138 2.30 19.63 -14.81
CA HIS A 138 2.14 20.88 -15.57
C HIS A 138 3.01 20.98 -16.83
N ALA A 139 3.37 19.85 -17.45
CA ALA A 139 3.90 19.92 -18.82
C ALA A 139 2.73 20.25 -19.77
N PRO A 140 2.73 21.42 -20.44
CA PRO A 140 1.68 21.72 -21.41
C PRO A 140 1.78 20.71 -22.56
N GLN A 141 0.68 20.04 -22.86
CA GLN A 141 0.55 19.26 -24.07
C GLN A 141 0.74 20.24 -25.23
N GLY A 142 1.90 20.12 -25.90
CA GLY A 142 2.22 20.96 -27.06
C GLY A 142 1.15 20.78 -28.13
N GLU A 143 0.55 21.90 -28.48
CA GLU A 143 -0.20 22.06 -29.73
C GLU A 143 0.73 21.75 -30.93
N ASN A 144 0.30 20.80 -31.75
CA ASN A 144 0.58 20.70 -33.16
C ASN A 144 -0.64 20.21 -33.90
#